data_e80929826fdf067461b33facb5cef8c7
#
_entry.id   e80929826fdf067461b33facb5cef8c7
#
_cell.length_a   1.000
_cell.length_b   1.000
_cell.length_c   1.000
_cell.angle_alpha   90.00
_cell.angle_beta   90.00
_cell.angle_gamma   90.00
#
_symmetry.space_group_name_H-M   'P 1'
#
loop_
_entity.id
_entity.type
_entity.pdbx_description
1 polymer ?
#
loop_
_entity_poly.entity_id
_entity_poly.type
_entity_poly.pdbx_seq_one_letter_code
_entity_poly.pdbx_strand_id
1 'polypeptide(L)'
;MAGQRVQIIKKDPTHGGILQFGTELVSAADGSIVAMLGASPGASTAVWIMIQVIERCFAEELKRGGWYAKLKELIPSYGQSLADNAALCKQVRAETAAVLNINNITERKSVTV
;
A
#
# COMPACT_ATOMS: atom_id res chain seq x y z
N MET A 1 -27.03 -3.53 13.02
CA MET A 1 -25.97 -3.34 14.02
C MET A 1 -24.97 -2.36 13.47
N ALA A 2 -24.69 -1.26 14.15
CA ALA A 2 -23.61 -0.34 13.75
C ALA A 2 -22.30 -0.78 14.42
N GLY A 3 -21.22 -0.88 13.65
CA GLY A 3 -19.90 -1.16 14.17
C GLY A 3 -19.17 0.13 14.60
N GLN A 4 -18.32 0.04 15.59
CA GLN A 4 -17.43 1.14 15.96
C GLN A 4 -16.18 1.11 15.07
N ARG A 5 -15.72 2.30 14.66
CA ARG A 5 -14.52 2.47 13.86
C ARG A 5 -13.62 3.53 14.47
N VAL A 6 -12.35 3.23 14.62
CA VAL A 6 -11.35 4.19 15.08
C VAL A 6 -10.93 5.06 13.89
N GLN A 7 -10.90 6.38 14.11
CA GLN A 7 -10.39 7.36 13.14
C GLN A 7 -9.34 8.24 13.78
N ILE A 8 -8.43 8.76 12.96
CA ILE A 8 -7.37 9.65 13.41
C ILE A 8 -7.86 11.09 13.23
N ILE A 9 -7.74 11.90 14.27
CA ILE A 9 -7.95 13.34 14.20
C ILE A 9 -6.58 14.00 14.33
N LYS A 10 -6.15 14.70 13.28
CA LYS A 10 -4.94 15.51 13.30
C LYS A 10 -5.27 16.94 13.72
N LYS A 11 -4.41 17.52 14.56
CA LYS A 11 -4.52 18.92 14.92
C LYS A 11 -4.23 19.79 13.69
N ASP A 12 -5.15 20.70 13.38
CA ASP A 12 -5.03 21.65 12.30
C ASP A 12 -5.07 23.08 12.86
N PRO A 13 -4.14 23.96 12.45
CA PRO A 13 -4.08 25.34 12.97
C PRO A 13 -5.31 26.18 12.65
N THR A 14 -6.00 25.87 11.55
CA THR A 14 -7.12 26.68 11.04
C THR A 14 -8.48 26.13 11.48
N HIS A 15 -8.61 24.80 11.51
CA HIS A 15 -9.89 24.12 11.74
C HIS A 15 -9.96 23.39 13.10
N GLY A 16 -8.92 23.53 13.95
CA GLY A 16 -8.82 22.86 15.24
C GLY A 16 -8.51 21.37 15.14
N GLY A 17 -9.19 20.63 14.25
CA GLY A 17 -8.92 19.21 13.98
C GLY A 17 -9.46 18.77 12.63
N ILE A 18 -8.69 17.99 11.91
CA ILE A 18 -9.08 17.38 10.63
C ILE A 18 -9.17 15.87 10.80
N LEU A 19 -10.28 15.28 10.35
CA LEU A 19 -10.47 13.85 10.30
C LEU A 19 -9.59 13.27 9.19
N GLN A 20 -8.61 12.43 9.57
CA GLN A 20 -7.74 11.74 8.63
C GLN A 20 -8.35 10.39 8.25
N PHE A 21 -8.62 10.21 6.97
CA PHE A 21 -9.10 8.93 6.45
C PHE A 21 -7.92 8.03 6.04
N GLY A 22 -8.11 6.72 6.19
CA GLY A 22 -7.12 5.72 5.79
C GLY A 22 -6.19 5.29 6.91
N THR A 23 -5.04 4.75 6.52
CA THR A 23 -4.01 4.23 7.42
C THR A 23 -2.80 5.13 7.38
N GLU A 24 -2.23 5.43 8.53
CA GLU A 24 -1.03 6.23 8.67
C GLU A 24 0.05 5.45 9.41
N LEU A 25 1.29 5.55 8.93
CA LEU A 25 2.47 5.06 9.62
C LEU A 25 3.16 6.22 10.33
N VAL A 26 3.27 6.13 11.63
CA VAL A 26 4.03 7.05 12.47
C VAL A 26 5.27 6.34 12.96
N SER A 27 6.45 6.89 12.69
CA SER A 27 7.72 6.32 13.10
C SER A 27 8.52 7.28 13.96
N ALA A 28 9.33 6.75 14.87
CA ALA A 28 10.38 7.52 15.52
C ALA A 28 11.38 8.03 14.47
N ALA A 29 12.05 9.15 14.76
CA ALA A 29 13.01 9.75 13.83
C ALA A 29 14.22 8.83 13.51
N ASP A 30 14.57 7.98 14.44
CA ASP A 30 15.65 6.99 14.32
C ASP A 30 15.19 5.65 13.71
N GLY A 31 13.91 5.52 13.35
CA GLY A 31 13.34 4.29 12.79
C GLY A 31 13.19 3.12 13.75
N SER A 32 13.46 3.30 15.05
CA SER A 32 13.45 2.25 16.07
C SER A 32 12.05 1.72 16.39
N ILE A 33 11.04 2.55 16.21
CA ILE A 33 9.63 2.22 16.48
C ILE A 33 8.77 2.74 15.34
N VAL A 34 7.83 1.90 14.91
CA VAL A 34 6.78 2.27 13.95
C VAL A 34 5.43 1.86 14.52
N ALA A 35 4.47 2.76 14.44
CA ALA A 35 3.09 2.49 14.78
C ALA A 35 2.20 2.68 13.55
N MET A 36 1.29 1.75 13.32
CA MET A 36 0.25 1.88 12.31
C MET A 36 -1.02 2.41 13.00
N LEU A 37 -1.48 3.56 12.54
CA LEU A 37 -2.70 4.22 13.02
C LEU A 37 -3.76 4.21 11.92
N GLY A 38 -5.02 4.09 12.31
CA GLY A 38 -6.16 4.18 11.40
C GLY A 38 -6.96 2.91 11.32
N ALA A 39 -7.91 2.93 10.39
CA ALA A 39 -8.89 1.89 10.26
C ALA A 39 -8.70 1.07 8.98
N SER A 40 -9.44 -0.06 8.92
CA SER A 40 -9.62 -0.88 7.73
C SER A 40 -9.67 -0.04 6.41
N PRO A 41 -9.11 -0.55 5.29
CA PRO A 41 -8.82 -1.96 5.04
C PRO A 41 -7.34 -2.35 5.32
N GLY A 42 -7.05 -2.92 6.49
CA GLY A 42 -5.69 -3.34 6.84
C GLY A 42 -5.19 -4.52 6.02
N ALA A 43 -6.01 -5.54 5.82
CA ALA A 43 -5.60 -6.76 5.13
C ALA A 43 -5.24 -6.53 3.66
N SER A 44 -6.05 -5.76 2.92
CA SER A 44 -5.80 -5.48 1.49
C SER A 44 -4.62 -4.54 1.24
N THR A 45 -4.21 -3.77 2.24
CA THR A 45 -3.10 -2.82 2.15
C THR A 45 -1.85 -3.30 2.89
N ALA A 46 -1.87 -4.48 3.49
CA ALA A 46 -0.79 -4.99 4.34
C ALA A 46 0.57 -5.01 3.64
N VAL A 47 0.65 -5.50 2.42
CA VAL A 47 1.91 -5.56 1.66
C VAL A 47 2.47 -4.16 1.43
N TRP A 48 1.64 -3.22 1.00
CA TRP A 48 2.02 -1.82 0.79
C TRP A 48 2.50 -1.15 2.08
N ILE A 49 1.81 -1.40 3.20
CA ILE A 49 2.18 -0.89 4.52
C ILE A 49 3.55 -1.45 4.94
N MET A 50 3.78 -2.74 4.76
CA MET A 50 5.08 -3.36 5.12
C MET A 50 6.23 -2.84 4.27
N ILE A 51 6.01 -2.59 2.98
CA ILE A 51 7.00 -1.92 2.13
C ILE A 51 7.36 -0.55 2.71
N GLN A 52 6.38 0.26 3.11
CA GLN A 52 6.66 1.56 3.72
C GLN A 52 7.41 1.45 5.06
N VAL A 53 7.12 0.42 5.87
CA VAL A 53 7.90 0.16 7.09
C VAL A 53 9.35 -0.13 6.74
N ILE A 54 9.60 -0.98 5.75
CA ILE A 54 10.95 -1.30 5.28
C ILE A 54 11.66 -0.04 4.79
N GLU A 55 11.00 0.76 3.96
CA GLU A 55 11.58 2.00 3.41
C GLU A 55 11.91 3.03 4.48
N ARG A 56 11.12 3.12 5.56
CA ARG A 56 11.34 4.08 6.64
C ARG A 56 12.36 3.62 7.67
N CYS A 57 12.26 2.37 8.10
CA CYS A 57 13.06 1.86 9.22
C CYS A 57 14.37 1.22 8.78
N PHE A 58 14.46 0.75 7.52
CA PHE A 58 15.59 0.00 6.98
C PHE A 58 16.15 0.63 5.70
N ALA A 59 16.11 1.96 5.62
CA ALA A 59 16.55 2.70 4.43
C ALA A 59 18.04 2.44 4.06
N GLU A 60 18.91 2.22 5.05
CA GLU A 60 20.32 1.94 4.81
C GLU A 60 20.54 0.53 4.27
N GLU A 61 19.80 -0.45 4.76
CA GLU A 61 19.83 -1.83 4.28
C GLU A 61 19.30 -1.93 2.85
N LEU A 62 18.27 -1.15 2.53
CA LEU A 62 17.78 -1.03 1.15
C LEU A 62 18.85 -0.52 0.20
N LYS A 63 19.68 0.46 0.63
CA LYS A 63 20.72 1.04 -0.20
C LYS A 63 21.95 0.14 -0.32
N ARG A 64 22.38 -0.50 0.78
CA ARG A 64 23.68 -1.19 0.88
C ARG A 64 23.56 -2.71 0.86
N GLY A 65 22.45 -3.26 1.32
CA GLY A 65 22.33 -4.68 1.66
C GLY A 65 21.71 -5.59 0.61
N GLY A 66 21.48 -5.11 -0.62
CA GLY A 66 20.84 -5.91 -1.66
C GLY A 66 19.33 -6.13 -1.46
N TRP A 67 18.74 -5.52 -0.44
CA TRP A 67 17.30 -5.63 -0.15
C TRP A 67 16.44 -5.06 -1.27
N TYR A 68 16.91 -4.01 -1.94
CA TYR A 68 16.22 -3.46 -3.10
C TYR A 68 16.08 -4.48 -4.24
N ALA A 69 17.15 -5.21 -4.54
CA ALA A 69 17.14 -6.26 -5.56
C ALA A 69 16.16 -7.39 -5.15
N LYS A 70 16.18 -7.77 -3.86
CA LYS A 70 15.26 -8.79 -3.34
C LYS A 70 13.81 -8.35 -3.38
N LEU A 71 13.51 -7.10 -3.06
CA LEU A 71 12.16 -6.56 -3.19
C LEU A 71 11.68 -6.54 -4.64
N LYS A 72 12.55 -6.23 -5.60
CA LYS A 72 12.22 -6.30 -7.03
C LYS A 72 11.99 -7.73 -7.53
N GLU A 73 12.72 -8.69 -6.98
CA GLU A 73 12.50 -10.12 -7.27
C GLU A 73 11.11 -10.57 -6.76
N LEU A 74 10.76 -10.19 -5.54
CA LEU A 74 9.49 -10.56 -4.90
C LEU A 74 8.29 -9.78 -5.47
N ILE A 75 8.51 -8.53 -5.83
CA ILE A 75 7.49 -7.60 -6.32
C ILE A 75 8.04 -6.94 -7.59
N PRO A 76 7.83 -7.52 -8.78
CA PRO A 76 8.39 -7.00 -10.04
C PRO A 76 8.03 -5.54 -10.34
N SER A 77 6.87 -5.09 -9.85
CA SER A 77 6.41 -3.70 -9.97
C SER A 77 6.97 -2.75 -8.90
N TYR A 78 7.83 -3.23 -7.97
CA TYR A 78 8.38 -2.39 -6.91
C TYR A 78 9.13 -1.17 -7.48
N GLY A 79 8.81 0.01 -6.95
CA GLY A 79 9.35 1.29 -7.41
C GLY A 79 8.73 1.81 -8.71
N GLN A 80 7.66 1.18 -9.22
CA GLN A 80 6.94 1.63 -10.40
C GLN A 80 5.47 1.90 -10.08
N SER A 81 4.90 2.94 -10.72
CA SER A 81 3.48 3.26 -10.61
C SER A 81 2.68 2.45 -11.65
N LEU A 82 1.79 1.59 -11.17
CA LEU A 82 0.86 0.86 -12.05
C LEU A 82 -0.21 1.79 -12.65
N ALA A 83 -0.48 2.93 -12.02
CA ALA A 83 -1.43 3.91 -12.53
C ALA A 83 -0.87 4.64 -13.76
N ASP A 84 0.44 4.89 -13.77
CA ASP A 84 1.11 5.64 -14.84
C ASP A 84 1.67 4.72 -15.93
N ASN A 85 1.74 3.41 -15.69
CA ASN A 85 2.25 2.42 -16.63
C ASN A 85 1.18 1.37 -16.97
N ALA A 86 0.34 1.68 -17.95
CA ALA A 86 -0.76 0.82 -18.37
C ALA A 86 -0.29 -0.57 -18.88
N ALA A 87 0.86 -0.64 -19.55
CA ALA A 87 1.42 -1.90 -20.05
C ALA A 87 1.82 -2.81 -18.88
N LEU A 88 2.58 -2.28 -17.91
CA LEU A 88 2.95 -3.01 -16.70
C LEU A 88 1.73 -3.41 -15.88
N CYS A 89 0.76 -2.52 -15.73
CA CYS A 89 -0.49 -2.83 -15.03
C CYS A 89 -1.23 -4.02 -15.67
N LYS A 90 -1.33 -4.03 -17.00
CA LYS A 90 -1.97 -5.13 -17.75
C LYS A 90 -1.21 -6.45 -17.55
N GLN A 91 0.11 -6.42 -17.60
CA GLN A 91 0.95 -7.59 -17.39
C GLN A 91 0.78 -8.14 -15.97
N VAL A 92 0.97 -7.32 -14.94
CA VAL A 92 0.85 -7.74 -13.53
C VAL A 92 -0.54 -8.30 -13.23
N ARG A 93 -1.59 -7.69 -13.78
CA ARG A 93 -2.96 -8.19 -13.63
C ARG A 93 -3.16 -9.55 -14.29
N ALA A 94 -2.62 -9.76 -15.47
CA ALA A 94 -2.72 -11.04 -16.19
C ALA A 94 -1.98 -12.16 -15.42
N GLU A 95 -0.76 -11.90 -14.97
CA GLU A 95 0.04 -12.83 -14.16
C GLU A 95 -0.66 -13.16 -12.84
N THR A 96 -1.15 -12.16 -12.13
CA THR A 96 -1.88 -12.35 -10.85
C THR A 96 -3.17 -13.16 -11.08
N ALA A 97 -3.93 -12.84 -12.13
CA ALA A 97 -5.15 -13.57 -12.46
C ALA A 97 -4.88 -15.03 -12.81
N ALA A 98 -3.77 -15.32 -13.51
CA ALA A 98 -3.36 -16.67 -13.82
C ALA A 98 -2.99 -17.47 -12.54
N VAL A 99 -2.19 -16.88 -11.66
CA VAL A 99 -1.78 -17.51 -10.39
C VAL A 99 -2.98 -17.77 -9.48
N LEU A 100 -3.92 -16.83 -9.40
CA LEU A 100 -5.12 -16.93 -8.56
C LEU A 100 -6.25 -17.74 -9.25
N ASN A 101 -6.06 -18.19 -10.48
CA ASN A 101 -7.07 -18.89 -11.28
C ASN A 101 -8.40 -18.13 -11.41
N ILE A 102 -8.32 -16.80 -11.60
CA ILE A 102 -9.48 -15.89 -11.73
C ILE A 102 -9.59 -15.29 -13.15
N ASN A 103 -9.17 -16.03 -14.17
CA ASN A 103 -9.04 -15.54 -15.55
C ASN A 103 -10.35 -15.04 -16.19
N ASN A 104 -11.50 -15.34 -15.62
CA ASN A 104 -12.81 -15.00 -16.20
C ASN A 104 -13.35 -13.63 -15.83
N ILE A 105 -12.59 -12.78 -15.12
CA ILE A 105 -13.06 -11.46 -14.70
C ILE A 105 -12.84 -10.37 -15.78
N THR A 106 -12.09 -10.68 -16.83
CA THR A 106 -11.65 -9.69 -17.82
C THR A 106 -12.72 -9.32 -18.87
N GLU A 107 -13.85 -9.99 -18.90
CA GLU A 107 -14.96 -9.72 -19.84
C GLU A 107 -16.22 -9.19 -19.16
N ARG A 108 -16.12 -8.28 -18.22
CA ARG A 108 -17.28 -7.44 -17.93
C ARG A 108 -17.40 -6.41 -19.05
N LYS A 109 -18.29 -6.70 -20.00
CA LYS A 109 -18.82 -5.73 -20.97
C LYS A 109 -19.14 -4.44 -20.23
N SER A 110 -18.67 -3.32 -20.77
CA SER A 110 -19.10 -2.00 -20.35
C SER A 110 -20.63 -1.97 -20.31
N VAL A 111 -21.19 -1.95 -19.11
CA VAL A 111 -22.60 -1.61 -18.94
C VAL A 111 -22.67 -0.10 -19.19
N THR A 112 -23.09 0.24 -20.40
CA THR A 112 -23.48 1.61 -20.73
C THR A 112 -24.74 1.92 -19.90
N VAL A 113 -24.65 2.89 -19.02
CA VAL A 113 -25.78 3.53 -18.33
C VAL A 113 -26.20 4.72 -19.18
#